data_c5a1c12c554f3fcc5bd8cea492d3083c
#
_entry.id   c5a1c12c554f3fcc5bd8cea492d3083c
#
_cell.length_a   1.000
_cell.length_b   1.000
_cell.length_c   1.000
_cell.angle_alpha   90.00
_cell.angle_beta   90.00
_cell.angle_gamma   90.00
#
_symmetry.space_group_name_H-M   'P 1'
#
loop_
_entity.id
_entity.type
_entity.pdbx_description
1 polymer ?
#
loop_
_entity_poly.entity_id
_entity_poly.type
_entity_poly.pdbx_seq_one_letter_code
_entity_poly.pdbx_strand_id
1 'polypeptide(L)'
;TGYTYILKEDGTVSSLGYNVNGELGNGAKASTTAVQKVSNLTEIMQVAGSKNGNFGAAVKEDGTVWTWGANTNGQLGNGTTDSPKLNAIQVGSSGSNAMRITHGSVTNQDTGIQRVEFNNELITNVLIAENEEFHIFEDGISLNQSFSLLPDSQEVKAGSVEYTSFNPNIATVGKYTGIVTPVKGIYGTAIILVKSDGYSSIIRVSIKPQDTDDVKSVAKPMVATGASHTIALKYDGTVWTWGNNTNGQLGNNSTENSSSPVQVKSADGNGYLTNIIEISAGSDHNMALRNDGTVWTWGSNTYGQLGNGSSVNSMLPVQ
;
A
#
# COMPACT_ATOMS: atom_id res chain seq x y z
N THR A 1 -18.76 -15.18 9.33
CA THR A 1 -19.23 -14.02 8.57
C THR A 1 -19.62 -14.45 7.19
N GLY A 2 -20.86 -14.18 6.81
CA GLY A 2 -21.46 -14.77 5.63
C GLY A 2 -21.46 -13.87 4.40
N TYR A 3 -20.36 -13.15 4.09
CA TYR A 3 -20.23 -12.38 2.86
C TYR A 3 -18.93 -12.70 2.11
N THR A 4 -18.93 -12.45 0.81
CA THR A 4 -17.81 -12.73 -0.10
C THR A 4 -17.57 -11.52 -0.99
N TYR A 5 -16.30 -11.19 -1.23
CA TYR A 5 -15.86 -10.26 -2.27
C TYR A 5 -15.20 -11.02 -3.43
N ILE A 6 -15.41 -10.51 -4.63
CA ILE A 6 -14.84 -11.02 -5.87
C ILE A 6 -14.18 -9.83 -6.58
N LEU A 7 -12.86 -9.81 -6.61
CA LEU A 7 -12.10 -8.89 -7.43
C LEU A 7 -12.03 -9.46 -8.85
N LYS A 8 -12.44 -8.67 -9.84
CA LYS A 8 -12.41 -9.03 -11.25
C LYS A 8 -11.16 -8.48 -11.93
N GLU A 9 -10.80 -9.07 -13.05
CA GLU A 9 -9.65 -8.63 -13.88
C GLU A 9 -9.76 -7.18 -14.36
N ASP A 10 -10.98 -6.67 -14.54
CA ASP A 10 -11.24 -5.28 -14.92
C ASP A 10 -11.10 -4.28 -13.75
N GLY A 11 -10.60 -4.74 -12.59
CA GLY A 11 -10.44 -3.91 -11.40
C GLY A 11 -11.75 -3.54 -10.70
N THR A 12 -12.90 -4.13 -11.07
CA THR A 12 -14.16 -3.95 -10.34
C THR A 12 -14.31 -4.99 -9.23
N VAL A 13 -15.03 -4.63 -8.16
CA VAL A 13 -15.33 -5.53 -7.05
C VAL A 13 -16.81 -5.87 -7.02
N SER A 14 -17.11 -7.14 -6.90
CA SER A 14 -18.45 -7.63 -6.66
C SER A 14 -18.54 -8.25 -5.26
N SER A 15 -19.76 -8.30 -4.70
CA SER A 15 -20.04 -8.82 -3.37
C SER A 15 -21.37 -9.55 -3.30
N LEU A 16 -21.48 -10.48 -2.37
CA LEU A 16 -22.74 -11.21 -2.07
C LEU A 16 -22.70 -11.69 -0.62
N GLY A 17 -23.87 -11.99 -0.06
CA GLY A 17 -24.02 -12.56 1.27
C GLY A 17 -24.70 -11.62 2.26
N TYR A 18 -24.26 -11.69 3.52
CA TYR A 18 -24.76 -10.91 4.64
C TYR A 18 -24.43 -9.42 4.50
N ASN A 19 -25.40 -8.51 4.85
CA ASN A 19 -25.28 -7.06 4.57
C ASN A 19 -25.97 -6.15 5.60
N VAL A 20 -26.22 -6.59 6.80
CA VAL A 20 -26.96 -5.79 7.79
C VAL A 20 -26.20 -4.53 8.20
N ASN A 21 -24.86 -4.54 8.14
CA ASN A 21 -24.00 -3.40 8.43
C ASN A 21 -23.37 -2.78 7.17
N GLY A 22 -23.92 -3.04 5.97
CA GLY A 22 -23.36 -2.51 4.73
C GLY A 22 -22.10 -3.23 4.24
N GLU A 23 -21.91 -4.50 4.65
CA GLU A 23 -20.75 -5.30 4.31
C GLU A 23 -20.56 -5.42 2.79
N LEU A 24 -21.64 -5.41 2.02
CA LEU A 24 -21.57 -5.55 0.56
C LEU A 24 -21.16 -4.25 -0.16
N GLY A 25 -21.17 -3.10 0.52
CA GLY A 25 -20.77 -1.82 -0.07
C GLY A 25 -21.59 -1.38 -1.29
N ASN A 26 -22.81 -1.91 -1.44
CA ASN A 26 -23.70 -1.72 -2.60
C ASN A 26 -24.77 -0.62 -2.40
N GLY A 27 -24.65 0.17 -1.33
CA GLY A 27 -25.61 1.22 -0.97
C GLY A 27 -26.84 0.73 -0.20
N ALA A 28 -26.92 -0.57 0.12
CA ALA A 28 -28.06 -1.18 0.80
C ALA A 28 -27.66 -1.90 2.10
N LYS A 29 -28.65 -2.32 2.89
CA LYS A 29 -28.47 -3.20 4.06
C LYS A 29 -29.08 -4.59 3.88
N ALA A 30 -29.67 -4.87 2.72
CA ALA A 30 -30.30 -6.14 2.46
C ALA A 30 -29.25 -7.19 2.07
N SER A 31 -29.22 -8.30 2.80
CA SER A 31 -28.44 -9.48 2.42
C SER A 31 -28.96 -10.07 1.11
N THR A 32 -28.08 -10.61 0.29
CA THR A 32 -28.45 -11.17 -1.02
C THR A 32 -27.53 -12.32 -1.42
N THR A 33 -28.10 -13.32 -2.08
CA THR A 33 -27.35 -14.40 -2.74
C THR A 33 -26.95 -14.03 -4.17
N ALA A 34 -27.54 -12.95 -4.72
CA ALA A 34 -27.18 -12.44 -6.03
C ALA A 34 -25.91 -11.59 -5.95
N VAL A 35 -25.02 -11.76 -6.93
CA VAL A 35 -23.79 -10.95 -7.04
C VAL A 35 -24.16 -9.49 -7.30
N GLN A 36 -23.68 -8.60 -6.44
CA GLN A 36 -23.87 -7.15 -6.53
C GLN A 36 -22.53 -6.46 -6.78
N LYS A 37 -22.55 -5.29 -7.40
CA LYS A 37 -21.34 -4.45 -7.55
C LYS A 37 -21.12 -3.66 -6.27
N VAL A 38 -19.88 -3.61 -5.78
CA VAL A 38 -19.48 -2.66 -4.74
C VAL A 38 -19.45 -1.26 -5.37
N SER A 39 -20.20 -0.32 -4.78
CA SER A 39 -20.33 1.03 -5.31
C SER A 39 -19.04 1.85 -5.15
N ASN A 40 -18.80 2.75 -6.10
CA ASN A 40 -17.67 3.70 -6.10
C ASN A 40 -16.26 3.06 -6.16
N LEU A 41 -16.16 1.78 -6.55
CA LEU A 41 -14.88 1.09 -6.70
C LEU A 41 -14.60 0.71 -8.15
N THR A 42 -13.48 1.20 -8.66
CA THR A 42 -12.87 0.86 -9.94
C THR A 42 -11.36 0.83 -9.76
N GLU A 43 -10.63 0.18 -10.65
CA GLU A 43 -9.16 0.14 -10.62
C GLU A 43 -8.63 -0.46 -9.30
N ILE A 44 -9.28 -1.50 -8.82
CA ILE A 44 -8.91 -2.16 -7.56
C ILE A 44 -7.84 -3.20 -7.82
N MET A 45 -6.75 -3.14 -7.04
CA MET A 45 -5.66 -4.12 -7.05
C MET A 45 -5.83 -5.20 -5.98
N GLN A 46 -6.47 -4.86 -4.86
CA GLN A 46 -6.66 -5.77 -3.74
C GLN A 46 -7.96 -5.46 -3.01
N VAL A 47 -8.63 -6.50 -2.54
CA VAL A 47 -9.78 -6.41 -1.62
C VAL A 47 -9.56 -7.33 -0.42
N ALA A 48 -9.92 -6.86 0.76
CA ALA A 48 -9.87 -7.62 2.00
C ALA A 48 -11.22 -7.55 2.72
N GLY A 49 -11.65 -8.66 3.30
CA GLY A 49 -12.86 -8.75 4.10
C GLY A 49 -12.55 -9.14 5.53
N SER A 50 -13.16 -8.45 6.49
CA SER A 50 -13.02 -8.79 7.90
C SER A 50 -13.64 -10.15 8.23
N LYS A 51 -12.88 -10.99 8.96
CA LYS A 51 -13.33 -12.33 9.33
C LYS A 51 -14.52 -12.31 10.31
N ASN A 52 -14.61 -11.34 11.19
CA ASN A 52 -15.66 -11.22 12.21
C ASN A 52 -16.18 -9.79 12.41
N GLY A 53 -15.79 -8.84 11.57
CA GLY A 53 -15.93 -7.40 11.84
C GLY A 53 -16.92 -6.67 10.94
N ASN A 54 -17.57 -7.31 10.02
CA ASN A 54 -18.64 -6.74 9.19
C ASN A 54 -18.21 -5.50 8.38
N PHE A 55 -16.99 -5.47 7.85
CA PHE A 55 -16.48 -4.39 7.00
C PHE A 55 -15.51 -4.91 5.95
N GLY A 56 -15.29 -4.11 4.92
CA GLY A 56 -14.35 -4.40 3.84
C GLY A 56 -13.36 -3.27 3.62
N ALA A 57 -12.23 -3.61 3.00
CA ALA A 57 -11.20 -2.68 2.59
C ALA A 57 -10.68 -3.05 1.19
N ALA A 58 -10.26 -2.03 0.43
CA ALA A 58 -9.67 -2.21 -0.90
C ALA A 58 -8.54 -1.22 -1.14
N VAL A 59 -7.64 -1.60 -2.03
CA VAL A 59 -6.55 -0.76 -2.54
C VAL A 59 -6.79 -0.50 -4.01
N LYS A 60 -6.81 0.76 -4.42
CA LYS A 60 -6.83 1.17 -5.83
C LYS A 60 -5.42 1.21 -6.43
N GLU A 61 -5.33 1.17 -7.75
CA GLU A 61 -4.07 1.33 -8.50
C GLU A 61 -3.35 2.64 -8.18
N ASP A 62 -4.11 3.72 -7.91
CA ASP A 62 -3.56 5.01 -7.50
C ASP A 62 -3.02 5.00 -6.06
N GLY A 63 -3.09 3.86 -5.37
CA GLY A 63 -2.62 3.65 -4.01
C GLY A 63 -3.56 4.12 -2.92
N THR A 64 -4.72 4.66 -3.25
CA THR A 64 -5.71 5.03 -2.25
C THR A 64 -6.35 3.81 -1.62
N VAL A 65 -6.62 3.90 -0.31
CA VAL A 65 -7.30 2.86 0.46
C VAL A 65 -8.76 3.24 0.64
N TRP A 66 -9.65 2.29 0.40
CA TRP A 66 -11.10 2.45 0.48
C TRP A 66 -11.68 1.44 1.45
N THR A 67 -12.67 1.85 2.24
CA THR A 67 -13.31 1.01 3.26
C THR A 67 -14.82 1.21 3.28
N TRP A 68 -15.58 0.20 3.74
CA TRP A 68 -17.05 0.25 3.87
C TRP A 68 -17.55 -0.75 4.90
N GLY A 69 -18.79 -0.59 5.37
CA GLY A 69 -19.41 -1.45 6.35
C GLY A 69 -19.43 -0.86 7.75
N ALA A 70 -19.26 -1.69 8.78
CA ALA A 70 -19.27 -1.29 10.19
C ALA A 70 -18.10 -0.36 10.54
N ASN A 71 -18.36 0.64 11.42
CA ASN A 71 -17.37 1.67 11.79
C ASN A 71 -17.42 2.07 13.29
N THR A 72 -18.05 1.31 14.13
CA THR A 72 -18.25 1.68 15.56
C THR A 72 -16.95 1.88 16.33
N ASN A 73 -15.84 1.30 15.88
CA ASN A 73 -14.50 1.43 16.48
C ASN A 73 -13.54 2.29 15.62
N GLY A 74 -14.05 2.97 14.58
CA GLY A 74 -13.22 3.76 13.66
C GLY A 74 -12.44 2.89 12.64
N GLN A 75 -12.81 1.62 12.46
CA GLN A 75 -12.11 0.67 11.59
C GLN A 75 -12.12 1.05 10.11
N LEU A 76 -12.92 2.00 9.69
CA LEU A 76 -12.91 2.54 8.33
C LEU A 76 -11.87 3.65 8.13
N GLY A 77 -11.24 4.18 9.18
CA GLY A 77 -10.12 5.13 9.07
C GLY A 77 -10.47 6.49 8.46
N ASN A 78 -11.72 6.89 8.50
CA ASN A 78 -12.24 8.12 7.89
C ASN A 78 -12.33 9.32 8.85
N GLY A 79 -11.72 9.21 10.03
CA GLY A 79 -11.74 10.23 11.09
C GLY A 79 -13.02 10.24 11.93
N THR A 80 -13.97 9.33 11.70
CA THR A 80 -15.24 9.23 12.44
C THR A 80 -15.51 7.80 12.91
N THR A 81 -16.50 7.66 13.78
CA THR A 81 -17.07 6.36 14.19
C THR A 81 -18.51 6.18 13.70
N ASP A 82 -18.96 7.02 12.77
CA ASP A 82 -20.30 6.91 12.18
C ASP A 82 -20.45 5.58 11.45
N SER A 83 -21.42 4.78 11.83
CA SER A 83 -21.62 3.42 11.35
C SER A 83 -23.09 3.13 11.02
N PRO A 84 -23.35 2.35 9.97
CA PRO A 84 -22.42 1.84 8.97
C PRO A 84 -22.22 2.79 7.78
N LYS A 85 -21.17 2.58 6.98
CA LYS A 85 -21.00 3.17 5.63
C LYS A 85 -21.40 2.15 4.57
N LEU A 86 -22.47 2.45 3.86
CA LEU A 86 -23.11 1.52 2.90
C LEU A 86 -22.39 1.49 1.55
N ASN A 87 -21.58 2.51 1.26
CA ASN A 87 -20.75 2.61 0.07
C ASN A 87 -19.29 2.73 0.49
N ALA A 88 -18.39 2.35 -0.40
CA ALA A 88 -16.97 2.54 -0.18
C ALA A 88 -16.64 4.04 -0.02
N ILE A 89 -15.84 4.33 1.01
CA ILE A 89 -15.31 5.67 1.32
C ILE A 89 -13.79 5.61 1.40
N GLN A 90 -13.14 6.70 1.05
CA GLN A 90 -11.69 6.79 1.09
C GLN A 90 -11.18 6.96 2.53
N VAL A 91 -10.11 6.27 2.88
CA VAL A 91 -9.41 6.40 4.17
C VAL A 91 -8.67 7.73 4.22
N GLY A 92 -8.80 8.45 5.34
CA GLY A 92 -8.33 9.81 5.49
C GLY A 92 -9.29 10.84 4.88
N SER A 93 -8.91 12.10 4.92
CA SER A 93 -9.69 13.17 4.29
C SER A 93 -9.54 13.12 2.78
N SER A 94 -10.58 13.47 2.04
CA SER A 94 -10.49 13.73 0.59
C SER A 94 -9.42 14.81 0.32
N GLY A 95 -8.62 14.63 -0.72
CA GLY A 95 -7.59 15.59 -1.12
C GLY A 95 -6.17 15.15 -0.72
N SER A 96 -5.29 16.12 -0.42
CA SER A 96 -3.87 15.89 -0.10
C SER A 96 -3.60 15.04 1.13
N ASN A 97 -4.60 14.86 2.01
CA ASN A 97 -4.51 14.06 3.23
C ASN A 97 -5.03 12.63 3.08
N ALA A 98 -5.48 12.24 1.90
CA ALA A 98 -5.91 10.88 1.63
C ALA A 98 -4.75 9.88 1.86
N MET A 99 -5.03 8.80 2.60
CA MET A 99 -4.03 7.76 2.79
C MET A 99 -3.72 7.08 1.45
N ARG A 100 -2.46 7.03 1.09
CA ARG A 100 -1.94 6.29 -0.06
C ARG A 100 -0.91 5.29 0.41
N ILE A 101 -1.05 4.05 0.00
CA ILE A 101 -0.09 2.98 0.33
C ILE A 101 0.81 2.60 -0.85
N THR A 102 0.43 3.01 -2.06
CA THR A 102 1.31 3.03 -3.23
C THR A 102 1.65 4.49 -3.56
N HIS A 103 2.66 4.72 -4.39
CA HIS A 103 2.72 6.00 -5.07
C HIS A 103 1.58 6.01 -6.09
N GLY A 104 0.55 6.80 -5.80
CA GLY A 104 -0.45 7.09 -6.80
C GLY A 104 0.22 7.66 -8.04
N SER A 105 -0.26 7.30 -9.22
CA SER A 105 -0.01 8.11 -10.41
C SER A 105 -0.27 9.56 -10.02
N VAL A 106 0.69 10.44 -10.20
CA VAL A 106 0.46 11.88 -10.02
C VAL A 106 -0.43 12.30 -11.17
N THR A 107 -1.73 12.06 -11.02
CA THR A 107 -2.71 12.71 -11.88
C THR A 107 -2.78 14.16 -11.41
N ASN A 108 -1.91 14.98 -11.96
CA ASN A 108 -2.07 16.41 -11.91
C ASN A 108 -3.30 16.73 -12.77
N GLN A 109 -4.47 16.84 -12.17
CA GLN A 109 -5.70 17.23 -12.88
C GLN A 109 -5.60 18.62 -13.49
N ASP A 110 -4.58 19.42 -13.15
CA ASP A 110 -4.42 20.81 -13.59
C ASP A 110 -3.45 21.03 -14.76
N THR A 111 -2.75 20.02 -15.26
CA THR A 111 -1.68 20.23 -16.27
C THR A 111 -1.84 19.50 -17.58
N GLY A 112 -2.92 18.74 -17.79
CA GLY A 112 -3.11 17.99 -19.05
C GLY A 112 -2.04 16.92 -19.33
N ILE A 113 -1.35 16.43 -18.27
CA ILE A 113 -0.31 15.41 -18.40
C ILE A 113 -0.94 14.08 -18.78
N GLN A 114 -0.61 13.60 -19.96
CA GLN A 114 -0.97 12.27 -20.43
C GLN A 114 0.06 11.22 -19.97
N ARG A 115 -0.40 9.98 -19.86
CA ARG A 115 0.40 8.85 -19.41
C ARG A 115 1.44 8.47 -20.48
N VAL A 116 2.69 8.33 -20.09
CA VAL A 116 3.73 7.74 -20.95
C VAL A 116 3.70 6.23 -20.73
N GLU A 117 3.36 5.48 -21.78
CA GLU A 117 3.43 4.02 -21.79
C GLU A 117 4.70 3.57 -22.50
N PHE A 118 5.49 2.72 -21.85
CA PHE A 118 6.63 2.07 -22.44
C PHE A 118 6.16 0.76 -23.08
N ASN A 119 6.03 0.71 -24.39
CA ASN A 119 5.79 -0.48 -25.23
C ASN A 119 5.02 -1.64 -24.55
N ASN A 120 3.80 -1.39 -24.05
CA ASN A 120 2.91 -2.38 -23.44
C ASN A 120 3.48 -3.20 -22.27
N GLU A 121 4.70 -2.97 -21.84
CA GLU A 121 5.27 -3.53 -20.61
C GLU A 121 5.59 -2.38 -19.66
N LEU A 122 4.84 -2.31 -18.57
CA LEU A 122 5.21 -1.53 -17.39
C LEU A 122 6.55 -2.10 -16.89
N ILE A 123 7.67 -1.42 -17.16
CA ILE A 123 8.93 -1.69 -16.47
C ILE A 123 8.71 -1.20 -15.02
N THR A 124 8.10 -2.08 -14.24
CA THR A 124 7.64 -1.71 -12.92
C THR A 124 8.70 -1.87 -11.85
N ASN A 125 9.76 -2.66 -12.10
CA ASN A 125 10.76 -2.98 -11.08
C ASN A 125 12.14 -3.17 -11.71
N VAL A 126 13.06 -2.27 -11.40
CA VAL A 126 14.48 -2.43 -11.63
C VAL A 126 15.13 -2.83 -10.30
N LEU A 127 15.98 -3.86 -10.30
CA LEU A 127 16.73 -4.32 -9.13
C LEU A 127 18.22 -4.01 -9.35
N ILE A 128 18.81 -3.23 -8.44
CA ILE A 128 20.23 -2.88 -8.47
C ILE A 128 20.90 -3.15 -7.13
N ALA A 129 22.21 -3.47 -7.13
CA ALA A 129 22.99 -3.57 -5.93
C ALA A 129 23.42 -2.19 -5.40
N GLU A 130 23.73 -2.09 -4.10
CA GLU A 130 24.05 -0.81 -3.43
C GLU A 130 25.27 -0.09 -3.98
N ASN A 131 26.16 -0.79 -4.70
CA ASN A 131 27.37 -0.25 -5.28
C ASN A 131 27.31 -0.12 -6.81
N GLU A 132 26.14 -0.34 -7.40
CA GLU A 132 25.91 -0.24 -8.84
C GLU A 132 25.17 1.05 -9.15
N GLU A 133 25.63 1.78 -10.17
CA GLU A 133 24.84 2.83 -10.79
C GLU A 133 23.95 2.23 -11.87
N PHE A 134 22.71 2.67 -11.94
CA PHE A 134 21.77 2.25 -12.95
C PHE A 134 21.46 3.41 -13.90
N HIS A 135 21.74 3.19 -15.17
CA HIS A 135 21.44 4.16 -16.22
C HIS A 135 20.08 3.81 -16.84
N ILE A 136 19.07 4.64 -16.59
CA ILE A 136 17.69 4.38 -17.03
C ILE A 136 17.61 4.11 -18.54
N PHE A 137 18.51 4.72 -19.34
CA PHE A 137 18.55 4.52 -20.79
C PHE A 137 19.60 3.50 -21.27
N GLU A 138 20.65 3.22 -20.50
CA GLU A 138 21.77 2.40 -20.98
C GLU A 138 21.72 0.96 -20.47
N ASP A 139 21.33 0.74 -19.21
CA ASP A 139 21.50 -0.55 -18.55
C ASP A 139 20.22 -1.39 -18.43
N GLY A 140 19.04 -0.79 -18.45
CA GLY A 140 17.84 -1.53 -18.09
C GLY A 140 16.68 -1.41 -19.06
N ILE A 141 16.72 -0.40 -19.88
CA ILE A 141 15.68 -0.15 -20.88
C ILE A 141 16.40 -0.13 -22.21
N SER A 142 16.31 -1.22 -22.97
CA SER A 142 16.91 -1.29 -24.29
C SER A 142 16.40 -0.14 -25.14
N LEU A 143 17.30 0.76 -25.53
CA LEU A 143 17.03 1.93 -26.37
C LEU A 143 16.54 1.62 -27.78
N ASN A 144 16.43 0.36 -28.14
CA ASN A 144 15.82 -0.05 -29.40
C ASN A 144 14.29 0.02 -29.36
N GLN A 145 13.71 0.52 -28.27
CA GLN A 145 12.28 0.68 -28.15
C GLN A 145 11.97 2.18 -28.00
N SER A 146 11.35 2.73 -29.01
CA SER A 146 10.86 4.10 -29.06
C SER A 146 9.89 4.34 -27.90
N PHE A 147 10.05 5.43 -27.17
CA PHE A 147 9.02 5.91 -26.26
C PHE A 147 7.79 6.32 -27.06
N SER A 148 6.69 5.64 -26.90
CA SER A 148 5.43 6.04 -27.51
C SER A 148 4.72 7.00 -26.57
N LEU A 149 4.63 8.26 -26.98
CA LEU A 149 3.85 9.27 -26.29
C LEU A 149 2.42 9.23 -26.84
N LEU A 150 1.42 8.99 -26.00
CA LEU A 150 0.02 9.09 -26.42
C LEU A 150 -0.47 10.55 -26.28
N PRO A 151 -1.27 11.06 -27.25
CA PRO A 151 -1.94 10.39 -28.36
C PRO A 151 -1.13 10.27 -29.67
N ASP A 152 -0.05 11.03 -29.82
CA ASP A 152 0.77 11.02 -31.02
C ASP A 152 2.13 10.39 -30.72
N SER A 153 2.45 9.28 -31.35
CA SER A 153 3.72 8.57 -31.21
C SER A 153 4.89 9.46 -31.65
N GLN A 154 5.44 10.25 -30.72
CA GLN A 154 6.67 11.00 -30.93
C GLN A 154 7.82 10.33 -30.20
N GLU A 155 8.95 10.18 -30.87
CA GLU A 155 10.19 9.71 -30.25
C GLU A 155 10.73 10.77 -29.31
N VAL A 156 10.93 10.43 -28.04
CA VAL A 156 11.56 11.30 -27.04
C VAL A 156 13.07 11.25 -27.25
N LYS A 157 13.69 12.40 -27.46
CA LYS A 157 15.16 12.50 -27.55
C LYS A 157 15.75 12.51 -26.12
N ALA A 158 16.79 11.73 -25.90
CA ALA A 158 17.44 11.55 -24.59
C ALA A 158 17.76 12.87 -23.84
N GLY A 159 18.00 13.98 -24.51
CA GLY A 159 18.32 15.29 -23.90
C GLY A 159 17.09 16.11 -23.41
N SER A 160 15.85 15.66 -23.67
CA SER A 160 14.63 16.40 -23.28
C SER A 160 13.96 15.81 -22.02
N VAL A 161 14.57 14.83 -21.38
CA VAL A 161 13.99 14.11 -20.25
C VAL A 161 14.53 14.62 -18.94
N GLU A 162 13.65 14.90 -17.98
CA GLU A 162 13.99 15.23 -16.60
C GLU A 162 13.63 14.09 -15.66
N TYR A 163 14.51 13.81 -14.69
CA TYR A 163 14.35 12.77 -13.68
C TYR A 163 14.32 13.37 -12.29
N THR A 164 13.45 12.83 -11.43
CA THR A 164 13.35 13.24 -10.02
C THR A 164 13.14 12.02 -9.14
N SER A 165 13.98 11.83 -8.12
CA SER A 165 13.75 10.81 -7.10
C SER A 165 12.77 11.34 -6.05
N PHE A 166 11.71 10.58 -5.77
CA PHE A 166 10.82 10.84 -4.63
C PHE A 166 11.35 10.27 -3.31
N ASN A 167 12.36 9.42 -3.38
CA ASN A 167 13.01 8.79 -2.22
C ASN A 167 14.53 9.02 -2.28
N PRO A 168 15.00 10.29 -2.23
CA PRO A 168 16.43 10.60 -2.38
C PRO A 168 17.31 10.08 -1.23
N ASN A 169 16.69 9.69 -0.11
CA ASN A 169 17.31 8.97 0.99
C ASN A 169 17.55 7.48 0.72
N ILE A 170 16.92 6.89 -0.32
CA ILE A 170 17.14 5.51 -0.77
C ILE A 170 18.04 5.51 -2.01
N ALA A 171 17.69 6.32 -3.00
CA ALA A 171 18.50 6.52 -4.20
C ALA A 171 18.29 7.92 -4.76
N THR A 172 19.36 8.55 -5.21
CA THR A 172 19.32 9.80 -5.98
C THR A 172 19.24 9.49 -7.48
N VAL A 173 18.86 10.49 -8.27
CA VAL A 173 18.90 10.40 -9.72
C VAL A 173 19.45 11.69 -10.32
N GLY A 174 20.31 11.56 -11.31
CA GLY A 174 20.80 12.71 -12.05
C GLY A 174 19.69 13.34 -12.90
N LYS A 175 19.40 14.62 -12.65
CA LYS A 175 18.22 15.32 -13.19
C LYS A 175 18.04 15.19 -14.71
N TYR A 176 19.13 15.15 -15.47
CA TYR A 176 19.13 15.07 -16.92
C TYR A 176 19.87 13.84 -17.48
N THR A 177 20.59 13.12 -16.60
CA THR A 177 21.38 11.96 -17.02
C THR A 177 20.61 10.64 -16.83
N GLY A 178 19.62 10.62 -15.96
CA GLY A 178 18.90 9.41 -15.60
C GLY A 178 19.74 8.40 -14.80
N ILE A 179 20.95 8.78 -14.35
CA ILE A 179 21.80 7.90 -13.54
C ILE A 179 21.19 7.80 -12.14
N VAL A 180 20.82 6.62 -11.74
CA VAL A 180 20.31 6.31 -10.40
C VAL A 180 21.47 5.82 -9.55
N THR A 181 21.73 6.52 -8.46
CA THR A 181 22.81 6.21 -7.51
C THR A 181 22.19 5.82 -6.16
N PRO A 182 22.35 4.57 -5.72
CA PRO A 182 21.91 4.14 -4.39
C PRO A 182 22.59 4.90 -3.26
N VAL A 183 21.88 5.10 -2.16
CA VAL A 183 22.49 5.57 -0.92
C VAL A 183 23.06 4.37 -0.18
N LYS A 184 24.36 4.39 0.09
CA LYS A 184 25.11 3.29 0.70
C LYS A 184 24.49 2.84 2.03
N GLY A 185 24.27 1.54 2.16
CA GLY A 185 23.69 0.93 3.36
C GLY A 185 22.18 1.15 3.54
N ILE A 186 21.52 1.77 2.57
CA ILE A 186 20.08 1.98 2.57
C ILE A 186 19.44 1.13 1.47
N TYR A 187 18.53 0.25 1.87
CA TYR A 187 17.83 -0.68 0.98
C TYR A 187 16.35 -0.34 0.90
N GLY A 188 15.70 -0.71 -0.18
CA GLY A 188 14.30 -0.44 -0.40
C GLY A 188 14.01 -0.02 -1.83
N THR A 189 12.81 0.51 -2.08
CA THR A 189 12.41 0.97 -3.41
C THR A 189 12.42 2.48 -3.49
N ALA A 190 13.25 3.01 -4.38
CA ALA A 190 13.16 4.40 -4.82
C ALA A 190 12.19 4.53 -6.00
N ILE A 191 11.46 5.62 -6.04
CA ILE A 191 10.58 5.96 -7.13
C ILE A 191 11.17 7.14 -7.88
N ILE A 192 11.38 6.92 -9.16
CA ILE A 192 11.94 7.91 -10.08
C ILE A 192 10.82 8.41 -10.99
N LEU A 193 10.51 9.68 -10.90
CA LEU A 193 9.63 10.36 -11.84
C LEU A 193 10.46 10.73 -13.08
N VAL A 194 9.95 10.37 -14.24
CA VAL A 194 10.49 10.72 -15.55
C VAL A 194 9.54 11.69 -16.24
N LYS A 195 10.01 12.83 -16.69
CA LYS A 195 9.22 13.85 -17.39
C LYS A 195 9.85 14.21 -18.73
N SER A 196 9.02 14.38 -19.76
CA SER A 196 9.42 14.92 -21.04
C SER A 196 8.21 15.56 -21.75
N ASP A 197 8.36 16.80 -22.21
CA ASP A 197 7.40 17.51 -23.09
C ASP A 197 5.93 17.44 -22.62
N GLY A 198 5.69 17.60 -21.29
CA GLY A 198 4.36 17.56 -20.70
C GLY A 198 3.86 16.16 -20.33
N TYR A 199 4.64 15.13 -20.57
CA TYR A 199 4.34 13.74 -20.19
C TYR A 199 5.14 13.31 -18.95
N SER A 200 4.62 12.35 -18.20
CA SER A 200 5.35 11.79 -17.06
C SER A 200 5.09 10.29 -16.88
N SER A 201 6.11 9.60 -16.42
CA SER A 201 6.07 8.18 -16.05
C SER A 201 6.81 7.94 -14.74
N ILE A 202 6.63 6.77 -14.15
CA ILE A 202 7.27 6.39 -12.88
C ILE A 202 8.05 5.09 -13.09
N ILE A 203 9.30 5.09 -12.65
CA ILE A 203 10.15 3.92 -12.58
C ILE A 203 10.37 3.57 -11.11
N ARG A 204 10.18 2.31 -10.74
CA ARG A 204 10.53 1.78 -9.43
C ARG A 204 11.89 1.12 -9.49
N VAL A 205 12.82 1.61 -8.66
CA VAL A 205 14.17 1.07 -8.55
C VAL A 205 14.34 0.46 -7.17
N SER A 206 14.51 -0.84 -7.10
CA SER A 206 14.73 -1.57 -5.84
C SER A 206 16.22 -1.76 -5.58
N ILE A 207 16.71 -1.22 -4.47
CA ILE A 207 18.09 -1.31 -4.03
C ILE A 207 18.25 -2.52 -3.12
N LYS A 208 19.20 -3.41 -3.42
CA LYS A 208 19.54 -4.60 -2.62
C LYS A 208 20.98 -4.55 -2.13
N PRO A 209 21.36 -5.29 -1.06
CA PRO A 209 22.76 -5.51 -0.68
C PRO A 209 23.54 -6.21 -1.80
N GLN A 210 24.85 -5.95 -1.88
CA GLN A 210 25.72 -6.50 -2.94
C GLN A 210 25.91 -8.03 -2.88
N ASP A 211 25.76 -8.66 -1.70
CA ASP A 211 26.23 -10.04 -1.42
C ASP A 211 25.13 -11.03 -1.07
N THR A 212 23.92 -10.93 -1.60
CA THR A 212 22.95 -11.98 -1.32
C THR A 212 22.28 -12.48 -2.58
N ASP A 213 22.42 -13.78 -2.85
CA ASP A 213 21.53 -14.58 -3.71
C ASP A 213 20.06 -14.57 -3.21
N ASP A 214 19.79 -13.86 -2.13
CA ASP A 214 18.47 -13.60 -1.60
C ASP A 214 17.90 -12.33 -2.20
N VAL A 215 16.99 -12.50 -3.12
CA VAL A 215 16.00 -11.48 -3.51
C VAL A 215 15.14 -11.22 -2.27
N LYS A 216 15.62 -10.40 -1.34
CA LYS A 216 14.79 -9.93 -0.21
C LYS A 216 13.65 -9.14 -0.81
N SER A 217 12.44 -9.67 -0.68
CA SER A 217 11.26 -9.16 -1.34
C SER A 217 10.99 -7.71 -0.95
N VAL A 218 10.69 -6.91 -1.95
CA VAL A 218 10.26 -5.51 -1.78
C VAL A 218 8.83 -5.49 -1.23
N ALA A 219 8.54 -4.54 -0.36
CA ALA A 219 7.20 -4.37 0.18
C ALA A 219 6.16 -4.24 -0.95
N LYS A 220 5.20 -5.15 -0.97
CA LYS A 220 4.02 -5.03 -1.82
C LYS A 220 2.96 -4.28 -1.02
N PRO A 221 2.53 -3.08 -1.46
CA PRO A 221 1.44 -2.37 -0.82
C PRO A 221 0.22 -3.27 -0.67
N MET A 222 -0.29 -3.39 0.55
CA MET A 222 -1.42 -4.26 0.82
C MET A 222 -2.22 -3.79 2.04
N VAL A 223 -3.45 -4.26 2.12
CA VAL A 223 -4.33 -4.05 3.27
C VAL A 223 -4.81 -5.40 3.81
N ALA A 224 -4.87 -5.51 5.12
CA ALA A 224 -5.52 -6.63 5.80
C ALA A 224 -6.46 -6.11 6.89
N THR A 225 -7.44 -6.94 7.27
CA THR A 225 -8.49 -6.56 8.20
C THR A 225 -8.59 -7.56 9.34
N GLY A 226 -8.56 -7.06 10.58
CA GLY A 226 -8.93 -7.82 11.77
C GLY A 226 -10.45 -7.82 11.99
N ALA A 227 -10.91 -8.14 13.21
CA ALA A 227 -12.33 -8.09 13.54
C ALA A 227 -12.85 -6.64 13.56
N SER A 228 -12.09 -5.71 14.13
CA SER A 228 -12.49 -4.31 14.27
C SER A 228 -11.33 -3.34 14.10
N HIS A 229 -10.29 -3.74 13.38
CA HIS A 229 -9.16 -2.88 13.01
C HIS A 229 -8.68 -3.21 11.60
N THR A 230 -7.97 -2.28 11.02
CA THR A 230 -7.35 -2.41 9.69
C THR A 230 -5.85 -2.17 9.82
N ILE A 231 -5.07 -2.90 9.03
CA ILE A 231 -3.63 -2.73 8.88
C ILE A 231 -3.29 -2.53 7.41
N ALA A 232 -2.40 -1.61 7.12
CA ALA A 232 -1.92 -1.32 5.77
C ALA A 232 -0.39 -1.27 5.73
N LEU A 233 0.18 -1.91 4.73
CA LEU A 233 1.59 -1.85 4.39
C LEU A 233 1.78 -0.88 3.24
N LYS A 234 2.61 0.12 3.44
CA LYS A 234 3.01 1.02 2.37
C LYS A 234 4.19 0.45 1.57
N TYR A 235 4.35 0.94 0.35
CA TYR A 235 5.47 0.58 -0.54
C TYR A 235 6.86 0.88 0.07
N ASP A 236 6.94 1.86 1.00
CA ASP A 236 8.16 2.23 1.70
C ASP A 236 8.49 1.29 2.89
N GLY A 237 7.73 0.20 3.04
CA GLY A 237 7.89 -0.76 4.13
C GLY A 237 7.39 -0.28 5.48
N THR A 238 6.67 0.85 5.56
CA THR A 238 6.04 1.32 6.79
C THR A 238 4.65 0.71 6.95
N VAL A 239 4.26 0.48 8.20
CA VAL A 239 2.99 -0.14 8.57
C VAL A 239 2.10 0.85 9.29
N TRP A 240 0.83 0.89 8.92
CA TRP A 240 -0.19 1.78 9.46
C TRP A 240 -1.41 0.99 9.90
N THR A 241 -2.02 1.40 11.01
CA THR A 241 -3.17 0.72 11.62
C THR A 241 -4.22 1.72 12.06
N TRP A 242 -5.49 1.29 12.14
CA TRP A 242 -6.59 2.08 12.70
C TRP A 242 -7.76 1.18 13.10
N GLY A 243 -8.67 1.71 13.90
CA GLY A 243 -9.82 1.00 14.45
C GLY A 243 -9.69 0.71 15.95
N ASN A 244 -10.15 -0.46 16.38
CA ASN A 244 -10.08 -0.94 17.76
C ASN A 244 -8.63 -1.15 18.21
N ASN A 245 -8.36 -0.77 19.48
CA ASN A 245 -7.03 -0.89 20.10
C ASN A 245 -7.05 -1.42 21.52
N THR A 246 -8.15 -1.98 21.99
CA THR A 246 -8.30 -2.42 23.39
C THR A 246 -7.27 -3.45 23.83
N ASN A 247 -6.68 -4.18 22.88
CA ASN A 247 -5.62 -5.17 23.12
C ASN A 247 -4.23 -4.69 22.62
N GLY A 248 -4.08 -3.43 22.23
CA GLY A 248 -2.84 -2.91 21.66
C GLY A 248 -2.62 -3.27 20.19
N GLN A 249 -3.66 -3.70 19.46
CA GLN A 249 -3.56 -4.14 18.06
C GLN A 249 -3.17 -3.03 17.08
N LEU A 250 -3.18 -1.75 17.48
CA LEU A 250 -2.63 -0.69 16.62
C LEU A 250 -1.12 -0.55 16.72
N GLY A 251 -0.45 -1.18 17.71
CA GLY A 251 1.01 -1.20 17.80
C GLY A 251 1.66 0.18 18.02
N ASN A 252 0.92 1.14 18.55
CA ASN A 252 1.32 2.54 18.70
C ASN A 252 1.68 2.92 20.14
N ASN A 253 1.93 1.92 21.02
CA ASN A 253 2.19 2.07 22.45
C ASN A 253 1.00 2.68 23.22
N SER A 254 -0.22 2.35 22.81
CA SER A 254 -1.48 2.79 23.44
C SER A 254 -2.50 1.67 23.35
N THR A 255 -3.60 1.81 24.10
CA THR A 255 -4.82 0.99 23.99
C THR A 255 -6.02 1.80 23.52
N GLU A 256 -5.82 3.06 23.15
CA GLU A 256 -6.88 3.93 22.66
C GLU A 256 -7.20 3.63 21.19
N ASN A 257 -8.49 3.52 20.88
CA ASN A 257 -8.97 3.35 19.50
C ASN A 257 -8.59 4.55 18.63
N SER A 258 -8.36 4.34 17.35
CA SER A 258 -8.14 5.42 16.39
C SER A 258 -9.04 5.30 15.17
N SER A 259 -9.81 6.34 14.89
CA SER A 259 -10.61 6.47 13.66
C SER A 259 -9.79 7.01 12.47
N SER A 260 -8.51 7.27 12.67
CA SER A 260 -7.56 7.72 11.65
C SER A 260 -6.34 6.81 11.63
N PRO A 261 -5.66 6.64 10.49
CA PRO A 261 -4.44 5.86 10.41
C PRO A 261 -3.35 6.37 11.37
N VAL A 262 -2.77 5.44 12.17
CA VAL A 262 -1.59 5.68 13.01
C VAL A 262 -0.46 4.76 12.58
N GLN A 263 0.77 5.23 12.63
CA GLN A 263 1.92 4.43 12.25
C GLN A 263 2.35 3.50 13.38
N VAL A 264 2.62 2.24 13.05
CA VAL A 264 3.10 1.23 14.01
C VAL A 264 4.49 1.61 14.48
N LYS A 265 4.70 1.61 15.81
CA LYS A 265 5.98 1.93 16.43
C LYS A 265 6.98 0.77 16.34
N SER A 266 8.25 1.08 16.51
CA SER A 266 9.31 0.10 16.73
C SER A 266 9.14 -0.60 18.08
N ALA A 267 9.81 -1.74 18.28
CA ALA A 267 9.72 -2.54 19.49
C ALA A 267 10.16 -1.78 20.77
N ASP A 268 11.07 -0.82 20.65
CA ASP A 268 11.51 0.05 21.75
C ASP A 268 10.59 1.27 21.98
N GLY A 269 9.58 1.47 21.12
CA GLY A 269 8.62 2.56 21.20
C GLY A 269 9.16 3.94 20.76
N ASN A 270 10.43 4.05 20.41
CA ASN A 270 11.08 5.34 20.12
C ASN A 270 11.01 5.74 18.64
N GLY A 271 10.84 4.77 17.75
CA GLY A 271 10.74 4.97 16.30
C GLY A 271 9.51 4.30 15.72
N TYR A 272 9.59 3.91 14.45
CA TYR A 272 8.54 3.24 13.71
C TYR A 272 9.03 1.90 13.14
N LEU A 273 8.11 0.95 12.99
CA LEU A 273 8.37 -0.31 12.34
C LEU A 273 8.58 -0.09 10.83
N THR A 274 9.71 -0.54 10.32
CA THR A 274 10.15 -0.30 8.93
C THR A 274 10.68 -1.58 8.30
N ASN A 275 10.93 -1.52 6.99
CA ASN A 275 11.45 -2.64 6.20
C ASN A 275 10.51 -3.87 6.19
N ILE A 276 9.22 -3.64 6.35
CA ILE A 276 8.20 -4.69 6.28
C ILE A 276 7.86 -4.96 4.82
N ILE A 277 7.73 -6.26 4.49
CA ILE A 277 7.46 -6.74 3.13
C ILE A 277 6.10 -7.44 3.01
N GLU A 278 5.55 -7.91 4.14
CA GLU A 278 4.25 -8.56 4.18
C GLU A 278 3.57 -8.32 5.53
N ILE A 279 2.25 -8.25 5.55
CA ILE A 279 1.43 -8.12 6.75
C ILE A 279 0.26 -9.10 6.74
N SER A 280 -0.19 -9.47 7.94
CA SER A 280 -1.42 -10.23 8.14
C SER A 280 -2.12 -9.75 9.41
N ALA A 281 -3.45 -9.89 9.44
CA ALA A 281 -4.26 -9.59 10.62
C ALA A 281 -5.03 -10.82 11.10
N GLY A 282 -4.95 -11.10 12.39
CA GLY A 282 -5.91 -11.92 13.10
C GLY A 282 -7.10 -11.09 13.58
N SER A 283 -7.99 -11.67 14.41
CA SER A 283 -9.12 -10.92 14.97
C SER A 283 -8.68 -9.67 15.73
N ASP A 284 -7.70 -9.80 16.63
CA ASP A 284 -7.25 -8.74 17.55
C ASP A 284 -5.72 -8.69 17.69
N HIS A 285 -4.99 -9.18 16.71
CA HIS A 285 -3.53 -9.14 16.65
C HIS A 285 -3.06 -9.00 15.21
N ASN A 286 -1.81 -8.62 15.02
CA ASN A 286 -1.18 -8.48 13.71
C ASN A 286 0.15 -9.23 13.66
N MET A 287 0.55 -9.50 12.43
CA MET A 287 1.84 -10.06 12.08
C MET A 287 2.44 -9.28 10.93
N ALA A 288 3.74 -9.06 10.96
CA ALA A 288 4.52 -8.44 9.91
C ALA A 288 5.80 -9.23 9.65
N LEU A 289 6.10 -9.47 8.39
CA LEU A 289 7.36 -10.05 7.95
C LEU A 289 8.29 -8.92 7.52
N ARG A 290 9.47 -8.88 8.12
CA ARG A 290 10.53 -7.94 7.76
C ARG A 290 11.40 -8.51 6.65
N ASN A 291 12.02 -7.65 5.87
CA ASN A 291 12.89 -8.04 4.74
C ASN A 291 14.15 -8.84 5.15
N ASP A 292 14.53 -8.83 6.44
CA ASP A 292 15.60 -9.66 7.01
C ASP A 292 15.14 -11.07 7.41
N GLY A 293 13.86 -11.40 7.14
CA GLY A 293 13.24 -12.69 7.49
C GLY A 293 12.67 -12.75 8.90
N THR A 294 12.80 -11.71 9.73
CA THR A 294 12.22 -11.69 11.08
C THR A 294 10.72 -11.43 11.04
N VAL A 295 9.98 -12.10 11.94
CA VAL A 295 8.54 -11.95 12.11
C VAL A 295 8.25 -11.13 13.37
N TRP A 296 7.41 -10.14 13.22
CA TRP A 296 6.99 -9.22 14.28
C TRP A 296 5.49 -9.32 14.50
N THR A 297 5.07 -9.39 15.77
CA THR A 297 3.67 -9.59 16.17
C THR A 297 3.28 -8.60 17.27
N TRP A 298 2.01 -8.20 17.33
CA TRP A 298 1.48 -7.32 18.40
C TRP A 298 -0.04 -7.42 18.48
N GLY A 299 -0.61 -6.94 19.61
CA GLY A 299 -2.02 -7.01 19.91
C GLY A 299 -2.33 -8.05 20.98
N SER A 300 -3.47 -8.72 20.83
CA SER A 300 -3.95 -9.76 21.77
C SER A 300 -3.03 -10.97 21.80
N ASN A 301 -2.76 -11.47 23.04
CA ASN A 301 -1.89 -12.62 23.26
C ASN A 301 -2.44 -13.62 24.28
N THR A 302 -3.71 -13.55 24.63
CA THR A 302 -4.33 -14.39 25.68
C THR A 302 -4.14 -15.89 25.43
N TYR A 303 -3.97 -16.29 24.15
CA TYR A 303 -3.75 -17.68 23.75
C TYR A 303 -2.30 -17.92 23.26
N GLY A 304 -1.37 -17.00 23.52
CA GLY A 304 0.03 -17.12 23.05
C GLY A 304 0.19 -16.85 21.55
N GLN A 305 -0.77 -16.19 20.89
CA GLN A 305 -0.79 -15.99 19.43
C GLN A 305 0.32 -15.07 18.91
N LEU A 306 1.03 -14.35 19.77
CA LEU A 306 2.20 -13.55 19.39
C LEU A 306 3.48 -14.39 19.30
N GLY A 307 3.49 -15.63 19.80
CA GLY A 307 4.64 -16.56 19.68
C GLY A 307 5.89 -16.18 20.46
N ASN A 308 5.82 -15.20 21.36
CA ASN A 308 6.94 -14.64 22.11
C ASN A 308 7.19 -15.32 23.50
N GLY A 309 6.61 -16.50 23.75
CA GLY A 309 6.72 -17.22 25.02
C GLY A 309 5.91 -16.63 26.18
N SER A 310 5.03 -15.67 25.92
CA SER A 310 4.15 -14.99 26.87
C SER A 310 2.67 -15.18 26.49
N SER A 311 1.77 -14.90 27.40
CA SER A 311 0.33 -14.74 27.14
C SER A 311 -0.15 -13.31 27.42
N VAL A 312 0.76 -12.36 27.58
CA VAL A 312 0.44 -10.94 27.81
C VAL A 312 0.31 -10.21 26.46
N ASN A 313 -0.77 -9.43 26.31
CA ASN A 313 -0.97 -8.57 25.15
C ASN A 313 0.20 -7.59 24.96
N SER A 314 0.51 -7.24 23.72
CA SER A 314 1.56 -6.27 23.45
C SER A 314 1.05 -5.08 22.64
N MET A 315 1.29 -3.87 23.15
CA MET A 315 1.00 -2.59 22.49
C MET A 315 2.10 -2.17 21.49
N LEU A 316 3.21 -2.90 21.48
CA LEU A 316 4.35 -2.70 20.58
C LEU A 316 4.68 -4.02 19.89
N PRO A 317 5.28 -3.97 18.68
CA PRO A 317 5.77 -5.17 18.01
C PRO A 317 6.78 -5.94 18.87
N VAL A 318 6.60 -7.26 18.96
CA VAL A 318 7.53 -8.22 19.58
C VAL A 318 7.96 -9.22 18.50
N GLN A 319 9.21 -9.71 18.59
CA GLN A 319 9.79 -10.70 17.69
C GLN A 319 9.58 -12.12 18.22
#